data_3cc38a3ca55c4e03206fab8278db7448
#
_entry.id   3cc38a3ca55c4e03206fab8278db7448
#
_cell.length_a   1.000
_cell.length_b   1.000
_cell.length_c   1.000
_cell.angle_alpha   90.00
_cell.angle_beta   90.00
_cell.angle_gamma   90.00
#
_symmetry.space_group_name_H-M   'P 1'
#
loop_
_entity.id
_entity.type
_entity.pdbx_description
1 polymer ?
#
loop_
_entity_poly.entity_id
_entity_poly.type
_entity_poly.pdbx_seq_one_letter_code
_entity_poly.pdbx_strand_id
1 'polypeptide(L)'
;MLDRRVEPRMLCADLVDVQWKDQSGRTRRGVANLEDISLSGACLQVDRPVPQGTTLRMSYPNGELLGVVKYCVFREIGYFLGVEFEPGNRWSQRHFRPQHLLDPRRLVGRVTQRLKTDVPPLVN
;
A
#
# COMPACT_ATOMS: atom_id res chain seq x y z
N MET A 1 9.68 21.32 -8.47
CA MET A 1 9.13 20.34 -7.61
C MET A 1 9.18 18.98 -8.20
N LEU A 2 9.61 18.03 -7.47
CA LEU A 2 9.73 16.73 -7.97
C LEU A 2 8.40 16.06 -8.12
N ASP A 3 8.21 15.39 -9.20
CA ASP A 3 7.00 14.66 -9.44
C ASP A 3 7.09 13.33 -8.73
N ARG A 4 6.29 13.16 -7.73
CA ARG A 4 6.28 11.93 -6.97
C ARG A 4 5.78 10.75 -7.75
N ARG A 5 5.10 10.99 -8.85
CA ARG A 5 4.57 9.91 -9.66
C ARG A 5 5.64 9.19 -10.46
N VAL A 6 6.87 9.71 -10.40
CA VAL A 6 7.98 9.01 -10.99
C VAL A 6 8.21 7.69 -10.29
N GLU A 7 7.87 7.64 -8.99
CA GLU A 7 8.03 6.44 -8.20
C GLU A 7 6.84 5.53 -8.43
N PRO A 8 7.05 4.35 -8.99
CA PRO A 8 5.92 3.48 -9.29
C PRO A 8 5.30 2.88 -8.04
N ARG A 9 3.98 2.87 -8.02
CA ARG A 9 3.22 2.18 -7.00
C ARG A 9 2.73 0.87 -7.59
N MET A 10 3.03 -0.21 -6.89
CA MET A 10 2.63 -1.53 -7.33
C MET A 10 1.38 -1.93 -6.57
N LEU A 11 0.34 -2.30 -7.29
CA LEU A 11 -0.86 -2.82 -6.66
C LEU A 11 -0.58 -4.22 -6.14
N CYS A 12 -1.18 -4.57 -5.03
CA CYS A 12 -1.00 -5.90 -4.46
C CYS A 12 -2.18 -6.24 -3.57
N ALA A 13 -2.19 -7.46 -3.06
CA ALA A 13 -3.19 -7.90 -2.11
C ALA A 13 -2.52 -8.93 -1.21
N ASP A 14 -2.01 -8.48 -0.10
CA ASP A 14 -1.31 -9.35 0.84
C ASP A 14 -1.60 -8.88 2.25
N LEU A 15 -1.61 -9.81 3.18
CA LEU A 15 -1.81 -9.48 4.58
C LEU A 15 -0.45 -9.29 5.24
N VAL A 16 -0.33 -8.21 5.99
CA VAL A 16 0.89 -7.92 6.74
C VAL A 16 0.52 -7.58 8.17
N ASP A 17 1.43 -7.85 9.08
CA ASP A 17 1.22 -7.48 10.48
C ASP A 17 1.60 -6.03 10.68
N VAL A 18 0.81 -5.32 11.46
CA VAL A 18 1.11 -3.92 11.79
C VAL A 18 1.10 -3.74 13.29
N GLN A 19 1.92 -2.80 13.74
CA GLN A 19 2.04 -2.51 15.16
C GLN A 19 2.32 -1.02 15.34
N TRP A 20 1.66 -0.42 16.31
CA TRP A 20 1.88 0.99 16.63
C TRP A 20 1.56 1.23 18.09
N LYS A 21 1.97 2.37 18.62
CA LYS A 21 1.60 2.80 19.96
C LYS A 21 0.49 3.82 19.87
N ASP A 22 -0.57 3.62 20.65
CA ASP A 22 -1.67 4.56 20.68
C ASP A 22 -1.30 5.76 21.57
N GLN A 23 -2.25 6.69 21.70
CA GLN A 23 -2.02 7.92 22.44
C GLN A 23 -1.74 7.68 23.93
N SER A 24 -2.17 6.55 24.46
CA SER A 24 -1.90 6.21 25.86
C SER A 24 -0.58 5.48 26.03
N GLY A 25 0.17 5.27 24.96
CA GLY A 25 1.43 4.54 24.99
C GLY A 25 1.27 3.03 24.93
N ARG A 26 0.04 2.56 24.72
CA ARG A 26 -0.21 1.13 24.67
C ARG A 26 0.07 0.61 23.27
N THR A 27 0.74 -0.52 23.19
CA THR A 27 1.03 -1.15 21.90
C THR A 27 -0.23 -1.78 21.33
N ARG A 28 -0.52 -1.42 20.09
CA ARG A 28 -1.63 -1.99 19.33
C ARG A 28 -1.05 -2.84 18.20
N ARG A 29 -1.73 -3.94 17.93
CA ARG A 29 -1.34 -4.85 16.87
C ARG A 29 -2.55 -5.20 16.04
N GLY A 30 -2.32 -5.48 14.78
CA GLY A 30 -3.39 -5.90 13.91
C GLY A 30 -2.84 -6.45 12.62
N VAL A 31 -3.75 -6.85 11.75
CA VAL A 31 -3.41 -7.32 10.43
C VAL A 31 -3.96 -6.30 9.44
N ALA A 32 -3.14 -5.91 8.49
CA ALA A 32 -3.55 -4.97 7.47
C ALA A 32 -3.53 -5.65 6.11
N ASN A 33 -4.43 -5.24 5.24
CA ASN A 33 -4.34 -5.63 3.85
C ASN A 33 -3.49 -4.60 3.13
N LEU A 34 -2.41 -5.05 2.52
CA LEU A 34 -1.53 -4.18 1.77
C LEU A 34 -2.14 -3.99 0.38
N GLU A 35 -2.56 -2.77 0.10
CA GLU A 35 -3.24 -2.44 -1.15
C GLU A 35 -2.29 -2.03 -2.26
N ASP A 36 -1.29 -1.26 -1.91
CA ASP A 36 -0.23 -0.91 -2.86
C ASP A 36 1.04 -0.60 -2.08
N ILE A 37 2.15 -0.66 -2.78
CA ILE A 37 3.45 -0.40 -2.17
C ILE A 37 4.38 0.23 -3.21
N SER A 38 5.23 1.12 -2.74
CA SER A 38 6.25 1.74 -3.57
C SER A 38 7.54 1.80 -2.77
N LEU A 39 8.56 2.35 -3.39
CA LEU A 39 9.86 2.47 -2.75
C LEU A 39 9.77 3.18 -1.40
N SER A 40 8.96 4.21 -1.28
CA SER A 40 8.93 5.06 -0.10
C SER A 40 7.63 5.02 0.69
N GLY A 41 6.68 4.20 0.31
CA GLY A 41 5.42 4.19 1.05
C GLY A 41 4.47 3.08 0.65
N ALA A 42 3.34 3.04 1.34
CA ALA A 42 2.33 2.00 1.12
C ALA A 42 0.95 2.49 1.49
N CYS A 43 -0.05 1.83 0.93
CA CYS A 43 -1.43 2.02 1.36
C CYS A 43 -1.89 0.73 2.03
N LEU A 44 -2.40 0.86 3.23
CA LEU A 44 -2.86 -0.26 4.03
C LEU A 44 -4.33 -0.10 4.37
N GLN A 45 -5.06 -1.19 4.40
CA GLN A 45 -6.43 -1.19 4.91
C GLN A 45 -6.45 -1.90 6.25
N VAL A 46 -7.01 -1.25 7.26
CA VAL A 46 -7.11 -1.78 8.61
C VAL A 46 -8.53 -1.62 9.11
N ASP A 47 -8.87 -2.33 10.18
CA ASP A 47 -10.21 -2.29 10.74
C ASP A 47 -10.39 -1.26 11.84
N ARG A 48 -9.33 -0.57 12.22
CA ARG A 48 -9.37 0.47 13.26
C ARG A 48 -8.66 1.71 12.77
N PRO A 49 -9.09 2.89 13.19
CA PRO A 49 -8.40 4.10 12.80
C PRO A 49 -7.02 4.18 13.45
N VAL A 50 -6.07 4.71 12.72
CA VAL A 50 -4.74 4.98 13.23
C VAL A 50 -4.47 6.46 12.98
N PRO A 51 -4.22 7.25 14.02
CA PRO A 51 -4.09 8.69 13.85
C PRO A 51 -2.93 9.09 12.93
N GLN A 52 -3.16 10.15 12.20
CA GLN A 52 -2.13 10.77 11.39
C GLN A 52 -0.94 11.12 12.27
N GLY A 53 0.26 10.88 11.78
CA GLY A 53 1.50 11.15 12.53
C GLY A 53 1.98 9.98 13.35
N THR A 54 1.20 8.90 13.43
CA THR A 54 1.61 7.72 14.18
C THR A 54 2.71 6.98 13.44
N THR A 55 3.72 6.54 14.17
CA THR A 55 4.74 5.65 13.62
C THR A 55 4.20 4.24 13.64
N LEU A 56 4.24 3.59 12.50
CA LEU A 56 3.69 2.26 12.32
C LEU A 56 4.77 1.32 11.82
N ARG A 57 4.80 0.14 12.42
CA ARG A 57 5.71 -0.92 11.98
C ARG A 57 4.93 -1.93 11.18
N MET A 58 5.36 -2.16 9.95
CA MET A 58 4.78 -3.16 9.07
C MET A 58 5.75 -4.33 9.00
N SER A 59 5.30 -5.50 9.39
CA SER A 59 6.15 -6.69 9.43
C SER A 59 5.73 -7.70 8.39
N TYR A 60 6.71 -8.33 7.79
CA TYR A 60 6.54 -9.40 6.83
C TYR A 60 7.56 -10.51 7.16
N PRO A 61 7.46 -11.69 6.54
CA PRO A 61 8.25 -12.85 7.01
C PRO A 61 9.74 -12.61 7.20
N ASN A 62 10.36 -11.78 6.37
CA ASN A 62 11.80 -11.61 6.44
C ASN A 62 12.25 -10.24 6.89
N GLY A 63 11.36 -9.44 7.45
CA GLY A 63 11.78 -8.10 7.87
C GLY A 63 10.62 -7.20 8.20
N GLU A 64 10.92 -5.92 8.26
CA GLU A 64 9.93 -4.92 8.62
C GLU A 64 10.26 -3.57 7.98
N LEU A 65 9.23 -2.74 7.88
CA LEU A 65 9.36 -1.37 7.40
C LEU A 65 8.68 -0.46 8.42
N LEU A 66 9.34 0.61 8.77
CA LEU A 66 8.78 1.62 9.66
C LEU A 66 8.32 2.80 8.83
N GLY A 67 7.18 3.33 9.16
CA GLY A 67 6.65 4.48 8.45
C GLY A 67 5.75 5.32 9.33
N VAL A 68 5.36 6.46 8.79
CA VAL A 68 4.50 7.41 9.47
C VAL A 68 3.19 7.47 8.72
N VAL A 69 2.09 7.40 9.45
CA VAL A 69 0.76 7.50 8.86
C VAL A 69 0.54 8.93 8.41
N LYS A 70 0.38 9.14 7.11
CA LYS A 70 0.17 10.46 6.53
C LYS A 70 -1.30 10.80 6.42
N TYR A 71 -2.15 9.80 6.25
CA TYR A 71 -3.59 10.01 6.27
C TYR A 71 -4.28 8.73 6.70
N CYS A 72 -5.50 8.89 7.20
CA CYS A 72 -6.36 7.79 7.59
C CYS A 72 -7.77 8.16 7.14
N VAL A 73 -8.34 7.40 6.22
CA VAL A 73 -9.63 7.69 5.63
C VAL A 73 -10.54 6.50 5.78
N PHE A 74 -11.73 6.73 6.33
CA PHE A 74 -12.72 5.67 6.43
C PHE A 74 -13.43 5.50 5.10
N ARG A 75 -13.53 4.26 4.66
CA ARG A 75 -14.32 3.90 3.51
C ARG A 75 -15.18 2.70 3.90
N GLU A 76 -16.14 2.38 3.09
CA GLU A 76 -17.17 1.39 3.42
C GLU A 76 -16.72 0.15 4.18
N ILE A 77 -15.51 -0.30 3.93
CA ILE A 77 -15.04 -1.57 4.46
C ILE A 77 -13.92 -1.43 5.48
N GLY A 78 -13.56 -0.21 5.86
CA GLY A 78 -12.50 -0.03 6.84
C GLY A 78 -11.74 1.26 6.63
N TYR A 79 -10.58 1.34 7.26
CA TYR A 79 -9.75 2.54 7.21
C TYR A 79 -8.57 2.32 6.29
N PHE A 80 -8.36 3.25 5.39
CA PHE A 80 -7.22 3.22 4.49
C PHE A 80 -6.17 4.18 5.00
N LEU A 81 -4.97 3.67 5.21
CA LEU A 81 -3.85 4.43 5.72
C LEU A 81 -2.84 4.66 4.61
N GLY A 82 -2.46 5.92 4.41
CA GLY A 82 -1.31 6.21 3.59
C GLY A 82 -0.10 6.30 4.50
N VAL A 83 0.90 5.48 4.25
CA VAL A 83 2.09 5.40 5.08
C VAL A 83 3.31 5.79 4.27
N GLU A 84 4.10 6.71 4.81
CA GLU A 84 5.37 7.08 4.21
C GLU A 84 6.48 6.43 5.02
N PHE A 85 7.34 5.65 4.39
CA PHE A 85 8.42 4.97 5.12
C PHE A 85 9.43 5.97 5.63
N GLU A 86 9.98 5.68 6.80
CA GLU A 86 11.00 6.54 7.40
C GLU A 86 12.31 6.45 6.62
N PRO A 87 13.16 7.48 6.73
CA PRO A 87 14.46 7.45 6.06
C PRO A 87 15.22 6.17 6.40
N GLY A 88 15.80 5.56 5.39
CA GLY A 88 16.49 4.29 5.60
C GLY A 88 15.60 3.08 5.45
N ASN A 89 14.28 3.27 5.41
CA ASN A 89 13.34 2.19 5.21
C ASN A 89 12.85 2.27 3.77
N ARG A 90 13.26 1.34 2.95
CA ARG A 90 12.84 1.30 1.56
C ARG A 90 12.40 -0.08 1.19
N TRP A 91 11.31 -0.15 0.46
CA TRP A 91 10.84 -1.41 -0.04
C TRP A 91 11.57 -1.79 -1.32
N SER A 92 11.86 -3.09 -1.46
CA SER A 92 12.28 -3.64 -2.73
C SER A 92 11.73 -5.05 -2.86
N GLN A 93 11.51 -5.47 -4.09
CA GLN A 93 10.98 -6.82 -4.32
C GLN A 93 11.94 -7.91 -3.88
N ARG A 94 13.20 -7.59 -3.71
CA ARG A 94 14.18 -8.56 -3.21
C ARG A 94 13.92 -8.91 -1.76
N HIS A 95 13.50 -7.94 -0.95
CA HIS A 95 13.28 -8.15 0.47
C HIS A 95 11.89 -8.69 0.74
N PHE A 96 10.91 -8.22 0.00
CA PHE A 96 9.52 -8.58 0.24
C PHE A 96 8.75 -8.46 -1.07
N ARG A 97 8.16 -9.56 -1.50
CA ARG A 97 7.33 -9.56 -2.69
C ARG A 97 5.90 -9.88 -2.29
N PRO A 98 5.03 -8.87 -2.19
CA PRO A 98 3.63 -9.10 -1.84
C PRO A 98 2.93 -9.96 -2.88
N GLN A 99 1.85 -10.63 -2.45
CA GLN A 99 1.05 -11.42 -3.36
C GLN A 99 0.30 -10.51 -4.33
N HIS A 100 0.07 -11.02 -5.51
CA HIS A 100 -0.69 -10.30 -6.55
C HIS A 100 -0.09 -8.95 -6.92
N LEU A 101 1.23 -8.90 -6.95
CA LEU A 101 1.93 -7.66 -7.29
C LEU A 101 1.69 -7.34 -8.76
N LEU A 102 1.22 -6.12 -9.01
CA LEU A 102 0.86 -5.68 -10.34
C LEU A 102 1.23 -4.23 -10.56
N ASP A 103 1.90 -3.96 -11.66
CA ASP A 103 2.19 -2.60 -12.06
C ASP A 103 0.97 -2.05 -12.81
N PRO A 104 0.25 -1.08 -12.25
CA PRO A 104 -0.96 -0.57 -12.89
C PRO A 104 -0.70 0.06 -14.26
N ARG A 105 0.50 0.52 -14.51
CA ARG A 105 0.84 1.07 -15.81
C ARG A 105 0.79 0.00 -16.89
N ARG A 106 1.18 -1.23 -16.54
CA ARG A 106 1.11 -2.35 -17.48
C ARG A 106 -0.34 -2.77 -17.71
N LEU A 107 -1.15 -2.70 -16.67
CA LEU A 107 -2.56 -3.03 -16.80
C LEU A 107 -3.25 -2.07 -17.74
N VAL A 108 -3.00 -0.80 -17.62
CA VAL A 108 -3.59 0.21 -18.50
C VAL A 108 -3.17 -0.05 -19.94
N GLY A 109 -1.90 -0.35 -20.15
CA GLY A 109 -1.42 -0.66 -21.50
C GLY A 109 -2.11 -1.86 -22.11
N ARG A 110 -2.31 -2.90 -21.32
CA ARG A 110 -2.99 -4.10 -21.81
C ARG A 110 -4.44 -3.83 -22.16
N VAL A 111 -5.13 -3.09 -21.33
CA VAL A 111 -6.52 -2.76 -21.58
C VAL A 111 -6.64 -1.93 -22.86
N THR A 112 -5.80 -0.94 -23.02
CA THR A 112 -5.81 -0.12 -24.21
C THR A 112 -5.57 -0.94 -25.45
N GLN A 113 -4.60 -1.84 -25.41
CA GLN A 113 -4.28 -2.68 -26.53
C GLN A 113 -5.43 -3.61 -26.87
N ARG A 114 -6.07 -4.17 -25.89
CA ARG A 114 -7.21 -5.06 -26.09
C ARG A 114 -8.37 -4.32 -26.74
N LEU A 115 -8.64 -3.12 -26.33
CA LEU A 115 -9.71 -2.33 -26.92
C LEU A 115 -9.46 -2.02 -28.38
N LYS A 116 -8.22 -1.91 -28.77
CA LYS A 116 -7.89 -1.67 -30.17
C LYS A 116 -8.14 -2.88 -31.04
N THR A 117 -7.94 -4.07 -30.50
CA THR A 117 -8.04 -5.26 -31.29
C THR A 117 -9.38 -5.94 -31.25
N ASP A 118 -10.11 -5.77 -30.15
CA ASP A 118 -11.30 -6.49 -29.96
C ASP A 118 -12.44 -5.66 -29.90
N VAL A 119 -12.69 -5.00 -30.75
CA VAL A 119 -13.72 -4.20 -30.67
C VAL A 119 -14.90 -4.72 -30.57
N PRO A 120 -15.58 -4.86 -30.29
CA PRO A 120 -16.68 -4.86 -30.13
C PRO A 120 -17.19 -4.68 -29.17
N PRO A 121 -17.41 -4.54 -28.99
CA PRO A 121 -17.88 -4.41 -28.30
C PRO A 121 -18.63 -4.30 -27.39
N LEU A 122 -18.91 -3.95 -27.30
CA LEU A 122 -19.45 -3.74 -26.48
C LEU A 122 -20.60 -3.83 -26.28
N VAL A 123 -20.92 -3.89 -26.35
CA VAL A 123 -21.82 -3.93 -26.19
C VAL A 123 -22.48 -4.25 -25.58
N ASN A 124 -22.71 -4.31 -25.39
CA ASN A 124 -23.27 -4.52 -24.99
C ASN A 124 -23.42 -4.70 -24.47
#